data_869a115d9a919aa035e2ce8ace0c89c5
#
_entry.id   869a115d9a919aa035e2ce8ace0c89c5
#
_cell.length_a   1.000
_cell.length_b   1.000
_cell.length_c   1.000
_cell.angle_alpha   90.00
_cell.angle_beta   90.00
_cell.angle_gamma   90.00
#
_symmetry.space_group_name_H-M   'P 1'
#
loop_
_entity.id
_entity.type
_entity.pdbx_description
1 polymer ?
#
loop_
_entity_poly.entity_id
_entity_poly.type
_entity_poly.pdbx_seq_one_letter_code
_entity_poly.pdbx_strand_id
1 'polypeptide(L)'
;MDTVAAEMDAWVVDSPGPIATKPLRLVRRPVPRPVERELLVRVEACAVCRTDLHLAEGDLRPKHRGTVPGHEVVGNVVAHGPDAHEITVGSRVGVAWLHSTCGTCRYCLRGAENLCPRSTYTGWDVDGGYARYLSADERYVYPLPEDAAAPATAPLLCAGIIGYRALRRAQLPAGGVLGIYGFGASAHLTAQVALAGGARVHVMTRAARARALALELGCASASGADTAPPEPLDSAILFAPVGTLVPTALSALERGGTLSIAGIHLSDIPPLNYQRHLFQERTVRSVTANTRDDARGFLAIAAGNPLSVTTTSYSFDQADRALADVAADRVDGAAVLDFASGPD
;
A
#
# COMPACT_ATOMS: atom_id res chain seq x y z
N MET A 1 5.64 -15.03 29.60
CA MET A 1 5.93 -13.74 28.93
C MET A 1 7.36 -13.82 28.48
N ASP A 2 7.59 -13.92 27.18
CA ASP A 2 8.94 -13.89 26.64
C ASP A 2 9.55 -12.53 26.96
N THR A 3 10.74 -12.51 27.55
CA THR A 3 11.44 -11.27 27.85
C THR A 3 11.88 -10.64 26.53
N VAL A 4 11.39 -9.44 26.24
CA VAL A 4 11.83 -8.67 25.06
C VAL A 4 13.35 -8.42 25.17
N ALA A 5 14.09 -8.76 24.12
CA ALA A 5 15.54 -8.54 24.05
C ALA A 5 15.89 -7.04 24.15
N ALA A 6 17.09 -6.72 24.65
CA ALA A 6 17.53 -5.33 24.74
C ALA A 6 17.91 -4.74 23.36
N GLU A 7 18.37 -5.58 22.44
CA GLU A 7 18.80 -5.24 21.09
C GLU A 7 18.09 -6.11 20.05
N MET A 8 17.98 -5.60 18.85
CA MET A 8 17.40 -6.28 17.69
C MET A 8 18.20 -6.05 16.42
N ASP A 9 18.03 -6.93 15.46
CA ASP A 9 18.49 -6.72 14.09
C ASP A 9 17.47 -5.88 13.31
N ALA A 10 17.98 -4.94 12.53
CA ALA A 10 17.17 -4.09 11.65
C ALA A 10 17.94 -3.74 10.37
N TRP A 11 17.23 -3.69 9.26
CA TRP A 11 17.74 -3.16 8.01
C TRP A 11 17.54 -1.64 7.98
N VAL A 12 18.59 -0.89 7.71
CA VAL A 12 18.54 0.57 7.65
C VAL A 12 18.97 1.07 6.28
N VAL A 13 18.40 2.19 5.85
CA VAL A 13 18.95 2.96 4.74
C VAL A 13 20.17 3.71 5.26
N ASP A 14 21.36 3.22 4.93
CA ASP A 14 22.62 3.80 5.40
C ASP A 14 23.07 4.94 4.50
N SER A 15 23.08 4.71 3.19
CA SER A 15 23.46 5.69 2.17
C SER A 15 22.53 5.55 0.97
N PRO A 16 21.50 6.42 0.86
CA PRO A 16 20.57 6.37 -0.29
C PRO A 16 21.31 6.44 -1.63
N GLY A 17 20.89 5.61 -2.57
CA GLY A 17 21.48 5.55 -3.90
C GLY A 17 20.91 4.40 -4.73
N PRO A 18 21.30 4.26 -6.00
CA PRO A 18 20.79 3.21 -6.88
C PRO A 18 20.82 1.84 -6.21
N ILE A 19 19.77 1.03 -6.36
CA ILE A 19 19.63 -0.26 -5.68
C ILE A 19 20.83 -1.19 -5.89
N ALA A 20 21.51 -1.08 -7.05
CA ALA A 20 22.74 -1.82 -7.36
C ALA A 20 23.91 -1.52 -6.39
N THR A 21 23.87 -0.40 -5.69
CA THR A 21 24.88 -0.03 -4.68
C THR A 21 24.59 -0.62 -3.30
N LYS A 22 23.50 -1.38 -3.15
CA LYS A 22 23.05 -2.00 -1.90
C LYS A 22 22.87 -0.96 -0.78
N PRO A 23 21.92 -0.02 -0.92
CA PRO A 23 21.73 1.09 0.04
C PRO A 23 21.24 0.64 1.41
N LEU A 24 20.76 -0.59 1.54
CA LEU A 24 20.36 -1.19 2.81
C LEU A 24 21.53 -1.87 3.51
N ARG A 25 21.57 -1.75 4.84
CA ARG A 25 22.55 -2.42 5.70
C ARG A 25 21.84 -3.04 6.91
N LEU A 26 22.16 -4.30 7.21
CA LEU A 26 21.72 -4.95 8.44
C LEU A 26 22.59 -4.45 9.61
N VAL A 27 21.95 -4.02 10.69
CA VAL A 27 22.61 -3.50 11.90
C VAL A 27 21.93 -4.02 13.16
N ARG A 28 22.69 -4.11 14.25
CA ARG A 28 22.12 -4.26 15.59
C ARG A 28 21.84 -2.89 16.20
N ARG A 29 20.69 -2.77 16.83
CA ARG A 29 20.23 -1.54 17.49
C ARG A 29 19.33 -1.84 18.69
N PRO A 30 19.17 -0.90 19.63
CA PRO A 30 18.24 -1.10 20.75
C PRO A 30 16.81 -1.35 20.27
N VAL A 31 16.12 -2.24 20.96
CA VAL A 31 14.67 -2.38 20.77
C VAL A 31 13.97 -1.10 21.24
N PRO A 32 13.03 -0.53 20.47
CA PRO A 32 12.33 0.68 20.86
C PRO A 32 11.54 0.46 22.16
N ARG A 33 11.49 1.48 23.00
CA ARG A 33 10.65 1.47 24.21
C ARG A 33 9.40 2.28 23.90
N PRO A 34 8.21 1.65 23.96
CA PRO A 34 6.97 2.36 23.68
C PRO A 34 6.72 3.45 24.73
N VAL A 35 6.38 4.66 24.26
CA VAL A 35 6.05 5.81 25.10
C VAL A 35 4.60 6.20 24.87
N GLU A 36 4.00 6.94 25.81
CA GLU A 36 2.62 7.42 25.69
C GLU A 36 1.65 6.32 25.20
N ARG A 37 1.03 6.53 24.05
CA ARG A 37 0.06 5.61 23.43
C ARG A 37 0.70 4.62 22.43
N GLU A 38 1.99 4.43 22.46
CA GLU A 38 2.66 3.52 21.56
C GLU A 38 2.56 2.06 22.01
N LEU A 39 2.51 1.18 21.04
CA LEU A 39 2.63 -0.26 21.17
C LEU A 39 3.99 -0.70 20.68
N LEU A 40 4.61 -1.68 21.35
CA LEU A 40 5.74 -2.42 20.81
C LEU A 40 5.20 -3.65 20.08
N VAL A 41 5.43 -3.74 18.80
CA VAL A 41 4.98 -4.84 17.95
C VAL A 41 6.17 -5.71 17.55
N ARG A 42 6.12 -7.00 17.85
CA ARG A 42 7.02 -8.02 17.31
C ARG A 42 6.57 -8.35 15.90
N VAL A 43 7.43 -8.12 14.92
CA VAL A 43 7.13 -8.31 13.49
C VAL A 43 7.13 -9.81 13.15
N GLU A 44 6.10 -10.26 12.44
CA GLU A 44 6.01 -11.61 11.87
C GLU A 44 6.19 -11.59 10.35
N ALA A 45 5.66 -10.56 9.68
CA ALA A 45 5.85 -10.34 8.27
C ALA A 45 5.83 -8.84 7.95
N CYS A 46 6.61 -8.43 6.95
CA CYS A 46 6.56 -7.09 6.37
C CYS A 46 6.63 -7.20 4.85
N ALA A 47 5.63 -6.69 4.15
CA ALA A 47 5.70 -6.67 2.69
C ALA A 47 6.63 -5.56 2.20
N VAL A 48 7.16 -5.74 0.99
CA VAL A 48 8.18 -4.89 0.36
C VAL A 48 7.53 -4.11 -0.76
N CYS A 49 7.49 -2.79 -0.60
CA CYS A 49 6.80 -1.89 -1.49
C CYS A 49 7.79 -1.06 -2.36
N ARG A 50 7.31 -0.53 -3.47
CA ARG A 50 8.07 0.45 -4.25
C ARG A 50 8.38 1.74 -3.47
N THR A 51 7.59 2.08 -2.46
CA THR A 51 7.89 3.21 -1.57
C THR A 51 9.19 2.97 -0.78
N ASP A 52 9.45 1.72 -0.36
CA ASP A 52 10.70 1.35 0.32
C ASP A 52 11.89 1.45 -0.65
N LEU A 53 11.68 1.13 -1.95
CA LEU A 53 12.68 1.34 -3.00
C LEU A 53 12.98 2.83 -3.20
N HIS A 54 11.95 3.69 -3.31
CA HIS A 54 12.14 5.14 -3.44
C HIS A 54 12.86 5.74 -2.24
N LEU A 55 12.62 5.20 -1.03
CA LEU A 55 13.34 5.59 0.17
C LEU A 55 14.82 5.16 0.08
N ALA A 56 15.07 3.92 -0.32
CA ALA A 56 16.42 3.37 -0.44
C ALA A 56 17.24 4.08 -1.53
N GLU A 57 16.63 4.43 -2.65
CA GLU A 57 17.28 5.13 -3.77
C GLU A 57 17.41 6.65 -3.53
N GLY A 58 16.64 7.22 -2.57
CA GLY A 58 16.70 8.63 -2.21
C GLY A 58 15.71 9.53 -2.94
N ASP A 59 14.87 9.00 -3.83
CA ASP A 59 13.74 9.72 -4.45
C ASP A 59 12.78 10.22 -3.36
N LEU A 60 12.54 9.39 -2.34
CA LEU A 60 11.89 9.76 -1.09
C LEU A 60 12.98 9.97 -0.04
N ARG A 61 13.40 11.21 0.16
CA ARG A 61 14.53 11.51 1.03
C ARG A 61 14.29 11.03 2.47
N PRO A 62 15.15 10.17 3.05
CA PRO A 62 15.07 9.76 4.44
C PRO A 62 15.02 10.96 5.40
N LYS A 63 14.19 10.91 6.44
CA LYS A 63 14.03 11.99 7.41
C LYS A 63 15.13 12.01 8.46
N HIS A 64 15.75 10.86 8.72
CA HIS A 64 16.88 10.71 9.63
C HIS A 64 17.84 9.65 9.08
N ARG A 65 19.08 9.71 9.57
CA ARG A 65 20.09 8.72 9.20
C ARG A 65 19.74 7.35 9.78
N GLY A 66 19.88 6.31 8.97
CA GLY A 66 19.60 4.94 9.40
C GLY A 66 18.09 4.68 9.60
N THR A 67 17.23 5.31 8.79
CA THR A 67 15.79 5.01 8.75
C THR A 67 15.58 3.55 8.42
N VAL A 68 14.74 2.85 9.19
CA VAL A 68 14.29 1.49 8.92
C VAL A 68 13.07 1.55 8.00
N PRO A 69 13.12 0.98 6.77
CA PRO A 69 11.96 0.91 5.88
C PRO A 69 10.87 -0.04 6.37
N GLY A 70 9.81 -0.17 5.58
CA GLY A 70 8.73 -1.13 5.79
C GLY A 70 7.52 -0.55 6.49
N HIS A 71 6.37 -0.63 5.82
CA HIS A 71 5.11 -0.03 6.29
C HIS A 71 3.90 -0.93 6.02
N GLU A 72 4.14 -2.21 5.79
CA GLU A 72 3.12 -3.23 5.54
C GLU A 72 3.35 -4.36 6.55
N VAL A 73 3.15 -4.08 7.84
CA VAL A 73 3.59 -4.96 8.93
C VAL A 73 2.44 -5.73 9.54
N VAL A 74 2.62 -7.03 9.67
CA VAL A 74 1.80 -7.89 10.54
C VAL A 74 2.67 -8.38 11.69
N GLY A 75 2.14 -8.32 12.91
CA GLY A 75 2.85 -8.77 14.10
C GLY A 75 1.97 -8.85 15.33
N ASN A 76 2.60 -9.11 16.47
CA ASN A 76 1.91 -9.21 17.75
C ASN A 76 2.39 -8.13 18.71
N VAL A 77 1.47 -7.55 19.46
CA VAL A 77 1.79 -6.58 20.52
C VAL A 77 2.48 -7.32 21.67
N VAL A 78 3.68 -6.89 22.05
CA VAL A 78 4.47 -7.49 23.14
C VAL A 78 4.64 -6.57 24.36
N ALA A 79 4.46 -5.25 24.16
CA ALA A 79 4.43 -4.27 25.26
C ALA A 79 3.65 -3.02 24.79
N HIS A 80 3.31 -2.16 25.73
CA HIS A 80 2.66 -0.87 25.44
C HIS A 80 3.20 0.23 26.36
N GLY A 81 3.09 1.47 25.90
CA GLY A 81 3.36 2.66 26.68
C GLY A 81 2.29 2.89 27.76
N PRO A 82 2.54 3.82 28.68
CA PRO A 82 1.69 3.99 29.86
C PRO A 82 0.26 4.45 29.54
N ASP A 83 0.03 5.06 28.39
CA ASP A 83 -1.27 5.63 27.99
C ASP A 83 -1.96 4.81 26.88
N ALA A 84 -1.39 3.66 26.46
CA ALA A 84 -1.97 2.77 25.49
C ALA A 84 -2.88 1.74 26.18
N HIS A 85 -4.17 1.74 25.87
CA HIS A 85 -5.18 0.93 26.55
C HIS A 85 -6.20 0.27 25.62
N GLU A 86 -6.17 0.59 24.31
CA GLU A 86 -7.18 0.10 23.38
C GLU A 86 -6.84 -1.30 22.83
N ILE A 87 -5.55 -1.66 22.74
CA ILE A 87 -5.08 -2.92 22.20
C ILE A 87 -4.24 -3.66 23.26
N THR A 88 -4.60 -4.90 23.57
CA THR A 88 -3.93 -5.68 24.62
C THR A 88 -2.65 -6.35 24.12
N VAL A 89 -1.72 -6.62 25.05
CA VAL A 89 -0.53 -7.46 24.80
C VAL A 89 -0.98 -8.85 24.35
N GLY A 90 -0.35 -9.37 23.31
CA GLY A 90 -0.70 -10.63 22.65
C GLY A 90 -1.60 -10.46 21.43
N SER A 91 -2.28 -9.31 21.26
CA SER A 91 -3.13 -9.08 20.10
C SER A 91 -2.33 -9.09 18.80
N ARG A 92 -2.90 -9.72 17.78
CA ARG A 92 -2.41 -9.67 16.41
C ARG A 92 -2.82 -8.38 15.73
N VAL A 93 -1.88 -7.68 15.12
CA VAL A 93 -2.10 -6.34 14.58
C VAL A 93 -1.43 -6.12 13.24
N GLY A 94 -1.99 -5.17 12.48
CA GLY A 94 -1.40 -4.60 11.28
C GLY A 94 -0.94 -3.16 11.51
N VAL A 95 0.24 -2.80 10.99
CA VAL A 95 0.74 -1.43 10.95
C VAL A 95 0.90 -1.02 9.50
N ALA A 96 0.30 0.12 9.13
CA ALA A 96 0.24 0.62 7.76
C ALA A 96 1.07 1.91 7.58
N TRP A 97 1.01 2.50 6.39
CA TRP A 97 1.79 3.69 6.02
C TRP A 97 1.55 4.90 6.93
N LEU A 98 0.27 5.25 7.20
CA LEU A 98 -0.06 6.42 8.03
C LEU A 98 0.24 6.13 9.50
N HIS A 99 1.28 6.76 10.05
CA HIS A 99 1.70 6.58 11.45
C HIS A 99 0.99 7.52 12.42
N SER A 100 0.88 8.81 12.09
CA SER A 100 0.15 9.76 12.94
C SER A 100 -0.36 10.97 12.17
N THR A 101 -1.32 11.67 12.76
CA THR A 101 -1.81 12.99 12.33
C THR A 101 -2.10 13.86 13.53
N CYS A 102 -2.22 15.18 13.33
CA CYS A 102 -2.38 16.09 14.44
C CYS A 102 -3.76 16.06 15.13
N GLY A 103 -4.78 15.47 14.49
CA GLY A 103 -6.15 15.40 15.02
C GLY A 103 -6.94 16.72 15.06
N THR A 104 -6.28 17.89 14.95
CA THR A 104 -6.87 19.21 15.22
C THR A 104 -6.96 20.14 14.01
N CYS A 105 -6.26 19.87 12.90
CA CYS A 105 -6.33 20.73 11.73
C CYS A 105 -7.63 20.50 10.94
N ARG A 106 -7.95 21.45 10.06
CA ARG A 106 -9.16 21.39 9.22
C ARG A 106 -9.31 20.10 8.42
N TYR A 107 -8.20 19.43 8.10
CA TYR A 107 -8.21 18.17 7.35
C TYR A 107 -8.59 17.00 8.27
N CYS A 108 -7.99 16.92 9.44
CA CYS A 108 -8.31 15.89 10.43
C CYS A 108 -9.77 15.99 10.89
N LEU A 109 -10.24 17.20 11.20
CA LEU A 109 -11.60 17.43 11.69
C LEU A 109 -12.70 17.07 10.68
N ARG A 110 -12.40 17.05 9.38
CA ARG A 110 -13.35 16.62 8.33
C ARG A 110 -13.11 15.20 7.79
N GLY A 111 -12.29 14.37 8.48
CA GLY A 111 -12.00 13.01 8.05
C GLY A 111 -11.06 12.87 6.85
N ALA A 112 -10.38 13.95 6.43
CA ALA A 112 -9.37 13.95 5.38
C ALA A 112 -7.95 13.97 5.97
N GLU A 113 -7.70 13.16 6.99
CA GLU A 113 -6.47 13.16 7.79
C GLU A 113 -5.20 12.82 7.01
N ASN A 114 -5.32 12.08 5.90
CA ASN A 114 -4.24 11.86 4.94
C ASN A 114 -3.68 13.16 4.33
N LEU A 115 -4.41 14.27 4.42
CA LEU A 115 -4.00 15.61 3.97
C LEU A 115 -3.50 16.48 5.13
N CYS A 116 -3.30 15.90 6.31
CA CYS A 116 -2.77 16.62 7.47
C CYS A 116 -1.34 17.11 7.17
N PRO A 117 -1.05 18.43 7.30
CA PRO A 117 0.31 18.94 7.06
C PRO A 117 1.34 18.48 8.12
N ARG A 118 0.87 17.84 9.20
CA ARG A 118 1.69 17.28 10.28
C ARG A 118 1.55 15.75 10.35
N SER A 119 1.15 15.09 9.26
CA SER A 119 1.14 13.62 9.21
C SER A 119 2.57 13.08 9.21
N THR A 120 2.75 11.94 9.86
CA THR A 120 3.97 11.16 9.84
C THR A 120 3.69 9.76 9.30
N TYR A 121 4.73 9.11 8.79
CA TYR A 121 4.60 7.86 8.04
C TYR A 121 5.57 6.80 8.52
N THR A 122 5.08 5.57 8.69
CA THR A 122 5.84 4.40 9.08
C THR A 122 6.86 4.05 8.00
N GLY A 123 8.09 3.76 8.40
CA GLY A 123 9.17 3.44 7.48
C GLY A 123 9.80 4.64 6.77
N TRP A 124 9.37 5.86 7.08
CA TRP A 124 9.89 7.09 6.51
C TRP A 124 10.19 8.17 7.56
N ASP A 125 9.14 8.71 8.22
CA ASP A 125 9.29 9.69 9.31
C ASP A 125 9.70 9.01 10.62
N VAL A 126 9.25 7.78 10.81
CA VAL A 126 9.58 6.89 11.92
C VAL A 126 10.06 5.55 11.39
N ASP A 127 10.78 4.79 12.20
CA ASP A 127 11.26 3.46 11.84
C ASP A 127 10.10 2.50 11.55
N GLY A 128 10.29 1.62 10.56
CA GLY A 128 9.31 0.68 10.05
C GLY A 128 9.59 -0.79 10.37
N GLY A 129 9.01 -1.66 9.56
CA GLY A 129 8.94 -3.10 9.80
C GLY A 129 10.11 -3.93 9.25
N TYR A 130 11.14 -3.34 8.66
CA TYR A 130 12.36 -4.08 8.34
C TYR A 130 13.24 -4.27 9.58
N ALA A 131 12.60 -4.57 10.70
CA ALA A 131 13.21 -4.82 12.02
C ALA A 131 12.41 -5.85 12.77
N ARG A 132 13.03 -6.53 13.75
CA ARG A 132 12.34 -7.52 14.59
C ARG A 132 11.21 -6.93 15.44
N TYR A 133 11.32 -5.65 15.78
CA TYR A 133 10.31 -4.91 16.53
C TYR A 133 10.17 -3.50 15.96
N LEU A 134 8.95 -2.95 16.05
CA LEU A 134 8.69 -1.54 15.78
C LEU A 134 7.77 -0.95 16.85
N SER A 135 7.84 0.38 17.03
CA SER A 135 6.87 1.13 17.84
C SER A 135 5.83 1.77 16.95
N ALA A 136 4.55 1.73 17.36
CA ALA A 136 3.43 2.31 16.61
C ALA A 136 2.38 2.87 17.57
N ASP A 137 1.81 4.03 17.25
CA ASP A 137 0.69 4.62 18.00
C ASP A 137 -0.56 3.74 17.86
N GLU A 138 -1.15 3.29 18.98
CA GLU A 138 -2.30 2.36 18.99
C GLU A 138 -3.49 2.85 18.16
N ARG A 139 -3.65 4.16 18.00
CA ARG A 139 -4.73 4.77 17.20
C ARG A 139 -4.59 4.53 15.69
N TYR A 140 -3.38 4.16 15.22
CA TYR A 140 -3.02 3.93 13.81
C TYR A 140 -2.65 2.47 13.54
N VAL A 141 -2.90 1.60 14.51
CA VAL A 141 -2.72 0.15 14.42
C VAL A 141 -4.08 -0.50 14.20
N TYR A 142 -4.12 -1.58 13.44
CA TYR A 142 -5.34 -2.28 13.04
C TYR A 142 -5.36 -3.69 13.64
N PRO A 143 -6.31 -4.02 14.55
CA PRO A 143 -6.51 -5.40 14.98
C PRO A 143 -6.79 -6.32 13.80
N LEU A 144 -6.15 -7.48 13.79
CA LEU A 144 -6.30 -8.51 12.76
C LEU A 144 -6.84 -9.80 13.40
N PRO A 145 -7.51 -10.69 12.63
CA PRO A 145 -7.86 -12.02 13.08
C PRO A 145 -6.61 -12.79 13.53
N GLU A 146 -6.74 -13.59 14.59
CA GLU A 146 -5.61 -14.37 15.15
C GLU A 146 -5.06 -15.38 14.16
N ASP A 147 -5.92 -15.94 13.31
CA ASP A 147 -5.61 -16.93 12.27
C ASP A 147 -5.17 -16.31 10.93
N ALA A 148 -5.13 -14.98 10.83
CA ALA A 148 -4.71 -14.32 9.60
C ALA A 148 -3.25 -14.67 9.28
N ALA A 149 -3.01 -15.28 8.11
CA ALA A 149 -1.67 -15.63 7.64
C ALA A 149 -0.83 -14.36 7.41
N ALA A 150 0.22 -14.14 8.21
CA ALA A 150 0.98 -12.90 8.19
C ALA A 150 1.55 -12.54 6.80
N PRO A 151 2.15 -13.45 6.02
CA PRO A 151 2.67 -13.11 4.68
C PRO A 151 1.58 -12.74 3.68
N ALA A 152 0.39 -13.33 3.75
CA ALA A 152 -0.72 -13.00 2.86
C ALA A 152 -1.44 -11.71 3.28
N THR A 153 -1.38 -11.35 4.56
CA THR A 153 -2.05 -10.18 5.12
C THR A 153 -1.21 -8.90 4.98
N ALA A 154 0.12 -9.00 5.07
CA ALA A 154 1.00 -7.85 5.02
C ALA A 154 0.76 -6.95 3.78
N PRO A 155 0.65 -7.46 2.54
CA PRO A 155 0.40 -6.61 1.37
C PRO A 155 -0.95 -5.87 1.41
N LEU A 156 -1.91 -6.37 2.17
CA LEU A 156 -3.21 -5.72 2.32
C LEU A 156 -3.09 -4.35 3.01
N LEU A 157 -2.08 -4.16 3.86
CA LEU A 157 -1.89 -2.95 4.68
C LEU A 157 -1.37 -1.73 3.92
N CYS A 158 -0.90 -1.90 2.67
CA CYS A 158 -0.61 -0.78 1.77
C CYS A 158 -1.34 -0.95 0.44
N ALA A 159 -0.98 -1.97 -0.36
CA ALA A 159 -1.54 -2.18 -1.68
C ALA A 159 -3.07 -2.30 -1.66
N GLY A 160 -3.64 -2.99 -0.67
CA GLY A 160 -5.07 -3.12 -0.48
C GLY A 160 -5.73 -1.81 -0.06
N ILE A 161 -5.21 -1.16 0.97
CA ILE A 161 -5.78 0.08 1.51
C ILE A 161 -5.77 1.20 0.46
N ILE A 162 -4.64 1.40 -0.23
CA ILE A 162 -4.53 2.46 -1.26
C ILE A 162 -5.41 2.16 -2.47
N GLY A 163 -5.52 0.88 -2.85
CA GLY A 163 -6.41 0.44 -3.90
C GLY A 163 -7.88 0.70 -3.58
N TYR A 164 -8.29 0.39 -2.36
CA TYR A 164 -9.64 0.69 -1.87
C TYR A 164 -9.93 2.20 -1.84
N ARG A 165 -8.96 3.00 -1.36
CA ARG A 165 -9.08 4.45 -1.41
C ARG A 165 -9.23 4.96 -2.85
N ALA A 166 -8.45 4.40 -3.80
CA ALA A 166 -8.57 4.76 -5.20
C ALA A 166 -9.96 4.43 -5.76
N LEU A 167 -10.54 3.30 -5.37
CA LEU A 167 -11.90 2.90 -5.74
C LEU A 167 -12.94 3.86 -5.15
N ARG A 168 -12.85 4.21 -3.86
CA ARG A 168 -13.72 5.22 -3.24
C ARG A 168 -13.61 6.58 -3.96
N ARG A 169 -12.40 6.98 -4.36
CA ARG A 169 -12.15 8.24 -5.09
C ARG A 169 -12.67 8.19 -6.53
N ALA A 170 -12.72 7.02 -7.14
CA ALA A 170 -13.27 6.83 -8.47
C ALA A 170 -14.80 7.01 -8.51
N GLN A 171 -15.48 6.93 -7.37
CA GLN A 171 -16.95 7.11 -7.26
C GLN A 171 -17.73 6.16 -8.17
N LEU A 172 -17.27 4.90 -8.24
CA LEU A 172 -17.94 3.90 -9.06
C LEU A 172 -19.38 3.69 -8.59
N PRO A 173 -20.39 3.80 -9.46
CA PRO A 173 -21.77 3.49 -9.11
C PRO A 173 -21.94 1.99 -8.83
N ALA A 174 -22.95 1.61 -8.08
CA ALA A 174 -23.27 0.21 -7.80
C ALA A 174 -23.54 -0.54 -9.11
N GLY A 175 -22.86 -1.67 -9.30
CA GLY A 175 -22.93 -2.47 -10.55
C GLY A 175 -22.30 -1.80 -11.78
N GLY A 176 -21.58 -0.70 -11.59
CA GLY A 176 -21.00 0.09 -12.69
C GLY A 176 -19.81 -0.57 -13.38
N VAL A 177 -19.37 0.07 -14.45
CA VAL A 177 -18.25 -0.37 -15.29
C VAL A 177 -16.96 0.34 -14.87
N LEU A 178 -15.99 -0.43 -14.40
CA LEU A 178 -14.68 0.07 -13.93
C LEU A 178 -13.58 -0.25 -14.94
N GLY A 179 -12.82 0.76 -15.35
CA GLY A 179 -11.56 0.59 -16.05
C GLY A 179 -10.37 0.65 -15.11
N ILE A 180 -9.41 -0.28 -15.23
CA ILE A 180 -8.17 -0.27 -14.47
C ILE A 180 -6.98 -0.19 -15.44
N TYR A 181 -6.20 0.90 -15.38
CA TYR A 181 -5.02 1.12 -16.18
C TYR A 181 -3.74 0.81 -15.38
N GLY A 182 -3.05 -0.27 -15.78
CA GLY A 182 -1.99 -0.89 -15.01
C GLY A 182 -2.52 -1.93 -14.01
N PHE A 183 -1.86 -3.10 -13.93
CA PHE A 183 -2.36 -4.23 -13.13
C PHE A 183 -1.23 -4.85 -12.30
N GLY A 184 -0.83 -4.14 -11.24
CA GLY A 184 0.14 -4.55 -10.23
C GLY A 184 -0.53 -4.88 -8.89
N ALA A 185 0.25 -4.84 -7.80
CA ALA A 185 -0.17 -5.23 -6.45
C ALA A 185 -1.46 -4.53 -5.97
N SER A 186 -1.59 -3.21 -6.12
CA SER A 186 -2.82 -2.50 -5.70
C SER A 186 -3.99 -2.78 -6.65
N ALA A 187 -3.73 -2.88 -7.95
CA ALA A 187 -4.77 -3.02 -8.96
C ALA A 187 -5.50 -4.37 -8.86
N HIS A 188 -4.77 -5.49 -8.66
CA HIS A 188 -5.40 -6.81 -8.57
C HIS A 188 -6.26 -6.96 -7.32
N LEU A 189 -5.88 -6.34 -6.19
CA LEU A 189 -6.70 -6.30 -4.98
C LEU A 189 -7.94 -5.40 -5.18
N THR A 190 -7.75 -4.24 -5.82
CA THR A 190 -8.86 -3.32 -6.14
C THR A 190 -9.89 -3.98 -7.07
N ALA A 191 -9.42 -4.73 -8.08
CA ALA A 191 -10.30 -5.45 -8.99
C ALA A 191 -11.20 -6.45 -8.24
N GLN A 192 -10.62 -7.22 -7.32
CA GLN A 192 -11.37 -8.18 -6.51
C GLN A 192 -12.42 -7.49 -5.63
N VAL A 193 -12.08 -6.37 -4.99
CA VAL A 193 -13.05 -5.59 -4.20
C VAL A 193 -14.18 -5.05 -5.09
N ALA A 194 -13.85 -4.53 -6.27
CA ALA A 194 -14.84 -4.02 -7.20
C ALA A 194 -15.78 -5.14 -7.72
N LEU A 195 -15.22 -6.30 -8.08
CA LEU A 195 -15.97 -7.47 -8.52
C LEU A 195 -16.89 -7.99 -7.42
N ALA A 196 -16.40 -8.08 -6.16
CA ALA A 196 -17.24 -8.46 -5.01
C ALA A 196 -18.38 -7.46 -4.77
N GLY A 197 -18.18 -6.19 -5.13
CA GLY A 197 -19.23 -5.16 -5.13
C GLY A 197 -20.16 -5.18 -6.34
N GLY A 198 -20.05 -6.21 -7.22
CA GLY A 198 -20.90 -6.38 -8.39
C GLY A 198 -20.49 -5.53 -9.60
N ALA A 199 -19.33 -4.92 -9.61
CA ALA A 199 -18.83 -4.14 -10.75
C ALA A 199 -18.41 -5.03 -11.93
N ARG A 200 -18.52 -4.49 -13.13
CA ARG A 200 -17.90 -5.08 -14.33
C ARG A 200 -16.54 -4.41 -14.56
N VAL A 201 -15.47 -5.20 -14.50
CA VAL A 201 -14.09 -4.67 -14.51
C VAL A 201 -13.40 -4.97 -15.84
N HIS A 202 -12.82 -3.93 -16.46
CA HIS A 202 -11.97 -4.00 -17.64
C HIS A 202 -10.55 -3.56 -17.31
N VAL A 203 -9.54 -4.34 -17.73
CA VAL A 203 -8.14 -4.08 -17.40
C VAL A 203 -7.35 -3.73 -18.65
N MET A 204 -6.64 -2.61 -18.62
CA MET A 204 -5.72 -2.16 -19.67
C MET A 204 -4.28 -2.17 -19.12
N THR A 205 -3.48 -3.16 -19.58
CA THR A 205 -2.10 -3.33 -19.08
C THR A 205 -1.17 -3.96 -20.13
N ARG A 206 0.13 -3.61 -20.06
CA ARG A 206 1.13 -4.06 -21.05
C ARG A 206 1.47 -5.54 -20.91
N ALA A 207 1.68 -6.02 -19.68
CA ALA A 207 2.19 -7.35 -19.41
C ALA A 207 1.14 -8.43 -19.70
N ALA A 208 1.48 -9.41 -20.55
CA ALA A 208 0.59 -10.53 -20.89
C ALA A 208 0.16 -11.32 -19.65
N ARG A 209 1.08 -11.54 -18.70
CA ARG A 209 0.83 -12.22 -17.45
C ARG A 209 -0.20 -11.46 -16.58
N ALA A 210 -0.08 -10.13 -16.49
CA ALA A 210 -1.04 -9.31 -15.75
C ALA A 210 -2.44 -9.36 -16.38
N ARG A 211 -2.53 -9.48 -17.72
CA ARG A 211 -3.81 -9.68 -18.41
C ARG A 211 -4.42 -11.07 -18.10
N ALA A 212 -3.60 -12.11 -18.08
CA ALA A 212 -4.05 -13.45 -17.70
C ALA A 212 -4.60 -13.48 -16.27
N LEU A 213 -3.84 -12.93 -15.31
CA LEU A 213 -4.29 -12.82 -13.93
C LEU A 213 -5.61 -12.03 -13.79
N ALA A 214 -5.78 -10.94 -14.54
CA ALA A 214 -7.02 -10.18 -14.52
C ALA A 214 -8.25 -11.04 -14.93
N LEU A 215 -8.09 -11.84 -15.98
CA LEU A 215 -9.15 -12.75 -16.44
C LEU A 215 -9.40 -13.89 -15.44
N GLU A 216 -8.35 -14.46 -14.85
CA GLU A 216 -8.45 -15.49 -13.79
C GLU A 216 -9.22 -14.98 -12.56
N LEU A 217 -9.05 -13.71 -12.22
CA LEU A 217 -9.76 -13.04 -11.11
C LEU A 217 -11.22 -12.68 -11.46
N GLY A 218 -11.67 -12.91 -12.71
CA GLY A 218 -13.05 -12.67 -13.13
C GLY A 218 -13.27 -11.29 -13.78
N CYS A 219 -12.23 -10.54 -14.15
CA CYS A 219 -12.41 -9.32 -14.93
C CYS A 219 -13.04 -9.64 -16.30
N ALA A 220 -13.98 -8.80 -16.76
CA ALA A 220 -14.74 -9.00 -17.99
C ALA A 220 -13.85 -8.94 -19.26
N SER A 221 -12.78 -8.16 -19.23
CA SER A 221 -11.76 -8.15 -20.30
C SER A 221 -10.39 -7.68 -19.78
N ALA A 222 -9.34 -8.05 -20.51
CA ALA A 222 -7.99 -7.56 -20.30
C ALA A 222 -7.30 -7.34 -21.65
N SER A 223 -6.78 -6.11 -21.87
CA SER A 223 -6.20 -5.69 -23.14
C SER A 223 -4.89 -4.89 -22.96
N GLY A 224 -4.28 -4.46 -24.07
CA GLY A 224 -3.10 -3.59 -24.06
C GLY A 224 -3.39 -2.24 -23.40
N ALA A 225 -2.37 -1.60 -22.83
CA ALA A 225 -2.53 -0.36 -22.06
C ALA A 225 -3.19 0.79 -22.83
N ASP A 226 -2.96 0.86 -24.14
CA ASP A 226 -3.47 1.90 -25.05
C ASP A 226 -4.74 1.45 -25.80
N THR A 227 -5.22 0.24 -25.53
CA THR A 227 -6.42 -0.30 -26.19
C THR A 227 -7.65 0.26 -25.50
N ALA A 228 -8.63 0.73 -26.31
CA ALA A 228 -9.91 1.15 -25.77
C ALA A 228 -10.63 -0.02 -25.09
N PRO A 229 -11.30 0.20 -23.94
CA PRO A 229 -12.17 -0.81 -23.34
C PRO A 229 -13.34 -1.14 -24.28
N PRO A 230 -13.96 -2.33 -24.16
CA PRO A 230 -15.04 -2.76 -25.05
C PRO A 230 -16.34 -1.97 -24.89
N GLU A 231 -16.47 -1.20 -23.83
CA GLU A 231 -17.63 -0.33 -23.55
C GLU A 231 -17.19 0.92 -22.78
N PRO A 232 -18.00 1.99 -22.74
CA PRO A 232 -17.72 3.18 -21.93
C PRO A 232 -17.65 2.84 -20.44
N LEU A 233 -16.78 3.56 -19.72
CA LEU A 233 -16.50 3.33 -18.31
C LEU A 233 -17.22 4.36 -17.43
N ASP A 234 -17.96 3.92 -16.41
CA ASP A 234 -18.48 4.82 -15.38
C ASP A 234 -17.36 5.46 -14.56
N SER A 235 -16.31 4.65 -14.31
CA SER A 235 -15.13 5.12 -13.57
C SER A 235 -13.87 4.45 -14.07
N ALA A 236 -12.74 5.12 -13.86
CA ALA A 236 -11.43 4.55 -14.16
C ALA A 236 -10.43 4.79 -13.02
N ILE A 237 -9.50 3.87 -12.84
CA ILE A 237 -8.37 4.03 -11.92
C ILE A 237 -7.07 3.83 -12.69
N LEU A 238 -6.16 4.81 -12.58
CA LEU A 238 -4.83 4.75 -13.17
C LEU A 238 -3.81 4.41 -12.07
N PHE A 239 -3.32 3.17 -12.08
CA PHE A 239 -2.22 2.71 -11.22
C PHE A 239 -0.86 2.78 -11.91
N ALA A 240 -0.82 2.73 -13.24
CA ALA A 240 0.43 2.88 -13.97
C ALA A 240 1.00 4.31 -13.81
N PRO A 241 2.30 4.50 -13.54
CA PRO A 241 2.91 5.83 -13.34
C PRO A 241 3.17 6.54 -14.68
N VAL A 242 2.20 6.52 -15.59
CA VAL A 242 2.34 6.98 -16.97
C VAL A 242 1.30 8.05 -17.28
N GLY A 243 1.71 9.31 -17.29
CA GLY A 243 0.83 10.46 -17.49
C GLY A 243 0.15 10.51 -18.86
N THR A 244 0.76 9.93 -19.90
CA THR A 244 0.15 9.84 -21.24
C THR A 244 -1.10 8.97 -21.31
N LEU A 245 -1.32 8.10 -20.31
CA LEU A 245 -2.56 7.32 -20.19
C LEU A 245 -3.75 8.14 -19.67
N VAL A 246 -3.52 9.31 -19.08
CA VAL A 246 -4.62 10.16 -18.55
C VAL A 246 -5.60 10.58 -19.65
N PRO A 247 -5.18 11.14 -20.80
CA PRO A 247 -6.11 11.45 -21.89
C PRO A 247 -6.82 10.20 -22.44
N THR A 248 -6.13 9.07 -22.50
CA THR A 248 -6.69 7.79 -22.97
C THR A 248 -7.81 7.33 -22.04
N ALA A 249 -7.55 7.30 -20.73
CA ALA A 249 -8.54 6.91 -19.72
C ALA A 249 -9.74 7.88 -19.69
N LEU A 250 -9.51 9.19 -19.78
CA LEU A 250 -10.58 10.18 -19.83
C LEU A 250 -11.47 10.05 -21.07
N SER A 251 -10.88 9.69 -22.22
CA SER A 251 -11.64 9.48 -23.45
C SER A 251 -12.53 8.24 -23.39
N ALA A 252 -12.19 7.26 -22.55
CA ALA A 252 -12.96 6.03 -22.36
C ALA A 252 -14.10 6.17 -21.34
N LEU A 253 -14.13 7.26 -20.55
CA LEU A 253 -15.18 7.49 -19.58
C LEU A 253 -16.51 7.85 -20.25
N GLU A 254 -17.61 7.36 -19.67
CA GLU A 254 -18.94 7.87 -19.94
C GLU A 254 -19.08 9.33 -19.45
N ARG A 255 -20.19 9.98 -19.75
CA ARG A 255 -20.55 11.30 -19.25
C ARG A 255 -20.65 11.28 -17.73
N GLY A 256 -20.08 12.28 -17.08
CA GLY A 256 -20.03 12.35 -15.60
C GLY A 256 -19.03 11.39 -14.96
N GLY A 257 -18.33 10.57 -15.75
CA GLY A 257 -17.39 9.57 -15.23
C GLY A 257 -16.19 10.17 -14.51
N THR A 258 -15.60 9.41 -13.62
CA THR A 258 -14.46 9.85 -12.79
C THR A 258 -13.20 9.03 -13.06
N LEU A 259 -12.08 9.71 -13.33
CA LEU A 259 -10.73 9.12 -13.34
C LEU A 259 -10.05 9.38 -11.99
N SER A 260 -9.70 8.31 -11.26
CA SER A 260 -8.89 8.33 -10.05
C SER A 260 -7.43 7.96 -10.38
N ILE A 261 -6.48 8.85 -10.11
CA ILE A 261 -5.05 8.63 -10.36
C ILE A 261 -4.39 8.22 -9.06
N ALA A 262 -3.95 6.96 -8.97
CA ALA A 262 -3.33 6.37 -7.80
C ALA A 262 -1.86 5.95 -8.01
N GLY A 263 -1.33 6.09 -9.22
CA GLY A 263 0.10 5.88 -9.51
C GLY A 263 0.94 6.93 -8.82
N ILE A 264 1.91 6.50 -8.02
CA ILE A 264 2.94 7.39 -7.44
C ILE A 264 4.01 7.70 -8.49
N HIS A 265 4.65 8.86 -8.39
CA HIS A 265 5.65 9.33 -9.37
C HIS A 265 5.14 9.31 -10.82
N LEU A 266 3.88 9.73 -11.00
CA LEU A 266 3.30 9.87 -12.34
C LEU A 266 4.14 10.84 -13.18
N SER A 267 4.48 10.44 -14.41
CA SER A 267 5.07 11.37 -15.37
C SER A 267 4.09 12.48 -15.74
N ASP A 268 4.57 13.58 -16.30
CA ASP A 268 3.74 14.72 -16.66
C ASP A 268 2.53 14.32 -17.52
N ILE A 269 1.40 14.92 -17.20
CA ILE A 269 0.17 14.76 -17.98
C ILE A 269 0.26 15.68 -19.19
N PRO A 270 0.12 15.16 -20.43
CA PRO A 270 0.12 15.99 -21.61
C PRO A 270 -1.08 16.94 -21.64
N PRO A 271 -1.06 18.01 -22.45
CA PRO A 271 -2.20 18.92 -22.61
C PRO A 271 -3.50 18.18 -22.90
N LEU A 272 -4.55 18.51 -22.15
CA LEU A 272 -5.88 17.95 -22.33
C LEU A 272 -6.72 18.80 -23.30
N ASN A 273 -7.35 18.17 -24.27
CA ASN A 273 -8.39 18.81 -25.05
C ASN A 273 -9.68 18.87 -24.21
N TYR A 274 -10.14 20.07 -23.86
CA TYR A 274 -11.30 20.27 -22.98
C TYR A 274 -12.56 19.57 -23.50
N GLN A 275 -12.91 19.78 -24.77
CA GLN A 275 -14.12 19.23 -25.37
C GLN A 275 -14.13 17.69 -25.35
N ARG A 276 -12.99 17.09 -25.63
CA ARG A 276 -12.86 15.63 -25.72
C ARG A 276 -12.77 14.97 -24.35
N HIS A 277 -12.03 15.58 -23.41
CA HIS A 277 -11.63 14.90 -22.18
C HIS A 277 -12.46 15.30 -20.96
N LEU A 278 -12.97 16.56 -20.89
CA LEU A 278 -13.60 17.08 -19.67
C LEU A 278 -15.02 17.61 -19.85
N PHE A 279 -15.39 18.12 -21.04
CA PHE A 279 -16.63 18.86 -21.27
C PHE A 279 -17.90 18.13 -20.84
N GLN A 280 -17.92 16.81 -20.87
CA GLN A 280 -19.05 15.97 -20.48
C GLN A 280 -19.13 15.74 -18.93
N GLU A 281 -18.76 16.73 -18.13
CA GLU A 281 -18.71 16.68 -16.65
C GLU A 281 -17.76 15.58 -16.09
N ARG A 282 -16.77 15.18 -16.87
CA ARG A 282 -15.77 14.20 -16.43
C ARG A 282 -14.86 14.77 -15.37
N THR A 283 -14.58 13.99 -14.34
CA THR A 283 -13.76 14.41 -13.21
C THR A 283 -12.42 13.69 -13.19
N VAL A 284 -11.34 14.44 -12.88
CA VAL A 284 -10.01 13.89 -12.55
C VAL A 284 -9.72 14.10 -11.09
N ARG A 285 -9.29 13.05 -10.40
CA ARG A 285 -8.90 13.10 -8.99
C ARG A 285 -7.61 12.35 -8.77
N SER A 286 -6.76 12.88 -7.88
CA SER A 286 -5.58 12.17 -7.40
C SER A 286 -5.85 11.47 -6.07
N VAL A 287 -4.99 10.51 -5.75
CA VAL A 287 -4.97 9.79 -4.48
C VAL A 287 -3.61 10.06 -3.83
N THR A 288 -3.60 10.38 -2.55
CA THR A 288 -2.37 10.50 -1.76
C THR A 288 -2.59 9.89 -0.37
N ALA A 289 -1.73 8.96 0.01
CA ALA A 289 -1.84 8.21 1.27
C ALA A 289 -3.26 7.64 1.49
N ASN A 290 -3.60 7.32 2.71
CA ASN A 290 -4.91 6.80 3.11
C ASN A 290 -5.35 7.43 4.43
N THR A 291 -6.64 7.34 4.76
CA THR A 291 -7.15 7.61 6.10
C THR A 291 -7.26 6.31 6.89
N ARG A 292 -7.38 6.39 8.22
CA ARG A 292 -7.71 5.23 9.06
C ARG A 292 -9.06 4.60 8.67
N ASP A 293 -10.00 5.43 8.24
CA ASP A 293 -11.31 4.97 7.75
C ASP A 293 -11.18 4.11 6.47
N ASP A 294 -10.30 4.49 5.55
CA ASP A 294 -10.02 3.67 4.36
C ASP A 294 -9.45 2.31 4.77
N ALA A 295 -8.53 2.27 5.72
CA ALA A 295 -7.93 1.03 6.18
C ALA A 295 -8.96 0.12 6.89
N ARG A 296 -9.75 0.67 7.82
CA ARG A 296 -10.80 -0.10 8.51
C ARG A 296 -11.85 -0.63 7.54
N GLY A 297 -12.30 0.21 6.59
CA GLY A 297 -13.27 -0.19 5.59
C GLY A 297 -12.75 -1.30 4.68
N PHE A 298 -11.51 -1.19 4.23
CA PHE A 298 -10.88 -2.22 3.40
C PHE A 298 -10.70 -3.54 4.16
N LEU A 299 -10.13 -3.49 5.37
CA LEU A 299 -9.89 -4.71 6.17
C LEU A 299 -11.19 -5.41 6.55
N ALA A 300 -12.27 -4.68 6.80
CA ALA A 300 -13.59 -5.26 7.03
C ALA A 300 -14.12 -6.00 5.78
N ILE A 301 -13.91 -5.44 4.58
CA ILE A 301 -14.26 -6.11 3.32
C ILE A 301 -13.40 -7.37 3.11
N ALA A 302 -12.09 -7.28 3.33
CA ALA A 302 -11.16 -8.40 3.17
C ALA A 302 -11.46 -9.54 4.16
N ALA A 303 -11.90 -9.24 5.37
CA ALA A 303 -12.33 -10.24 6.34
C ALA A 303 -13.61 -10.98 5.92
N GLY A 304 -14.56 -10.28 5.29
CA GLY A 304 -15.81 -10.88 4.80
C GLY A 304 -15.70 -11.53 3.41
N ASN A 305 -14.69 -11.18 2.62
CA ASN A 305 -14.46 -11.68 1.27
C ASN A 305 -12.96 -11.98 1.11
N PRO A 306 -12.53 -13.22 1.33
CA PRO A 306 -11.11 -13.59 1.21
C PRO A 306 -10.55 -13.18 -0.16
N LEU A 307 -9.51 -12.34 -0.16
CA LEU A 307 -8.85 -11.88 -1.37
C LEU A 307 -7.71 -12.85 -1.74
N SER A 308 -7.58 -13.14 -3.02
CA SER A 308 -6.43 -13.88 -3.54
C SER A 308 -5.21 -12.96 -3.56
N VAL A 309 -4.24 -13.22 -2.68
CA VAL A 309 -2.99 -12.45 -2.57
C VAL A 309 -1.84 -13.36 -2.97
N THR A 310 -1.24 -13.09 -4.13
CA THR A 310 -0.01 -13.79 -4.54
C THR A 310 1.18 -13.14 -3.85
N THR A 311 1.99 -13.93 -3.17
CA THR A 311 3.20 -13.44 -2.48
C THR A 311 4.44 -14.25 -2.86
N THR A 312 5.60 -13.58 -2.87
CA THR A 312 6.93 -14.19 -2.93
C THR A 312 7.62 -13.91 -1.60
N SER A 313 7.83 -14.98 -0.80
CA SER A 313 8.45 -14.85 0.52
C SER A 313 9.97 -14.81 0.44
N TYR A 314 10.55 -13.97 1.27
CA TYR A 314 11.99 -13.84 1.54
C TYR A 314 12.21 -13.94 3.04
N SER A 315 13.28 -14.57 3.49
CA SER A 315 13.66 -14.51 4.90
C SER A 315 14.10 -13.09 5.28
N PHE A 316 14.01 -12.74 6.55
CA PHE A 316 14.35 -11.40 7.05
C PHE A 316 15.76 -10.93 6.64
N ASP A 317 16.74 -11.84 6.60
CA ASP A 317 18.12 -11.57 6.18
C ASP A 317 18.29 -11.27 4.68
N GLN A 318 17.23 -11.44 3.88
CA GLN A 318 17.21 -11.20 2.44
C GLN A 318 16.50 -9.90 2.03
N ALA A 319 16.31 -8.94 2.94
CA ALA A 319 15.57 -7.71 2.62
C ALA A 319 16.20 -6.90 1.47
N ASP A 320 17.52 -6.86 1.36
CA ASP A 320 18.24 -6.22 0.26
C ASP A 320 17.96 -6.91 -1.09
N ARG A 321 17.89 -8.24 -1.09
CA ARG A 321 17.53 -9.04 -2.27
C ARG A 321 16.07 -8.84 -2.65
N ALA A 322 15.15 -8.89 -1.66
CA ALA A 322 13.73 -8.67 -1.91
C ALA A 322 13.49 -7.31 -2.58
N LEU A 323 14.15 -6.26 -2.08
CA LEU A 323 14.04 -4.91 -2.64
C LEU A 323 14.65 -4.81 -4.04
N ALA A 324 15.77 -5.49 -4.31
CA ALA A 324 16.38 -5.55 -5.63
C ALA A 324 15.51 -6.32 -6.65
N ASP A 325 14.79 -7.36 -6.20
CA ASP A 325 13.86 -8.11 -7.05
C ASP A 325 12.60 -7.29 -7.37
N VAL A 326 12.10 -6.49 -6.42
CA VAL A 326 11.02 -5.50 -6.66
C VAL A 326 11.47 -4.44 -7.67
N ALA A 327 12.69 -3.91 -7.53
CA ALA A 327 13.24 -2.92 -8.47
C ALA A 327 13.31 -3.46 -9.91
N ALA A 328 13.61 -4.73 -10.06
CA ALA A 328 13.79 -5.40 -11.36
C ALA A 328 12.51 -6.06 -11.91
N ASP A 329 11.34 -5.86 -11.30
CA ASP A 329 10.06 -6.49 -11.66
C ASP A 329 10.13 -8.03 -11.70
N ARG A 330 10.96 -8.66 -10.84
CA ARG A 330 11.13 -10.12 -10.76
C ARG A 330 10.24 -10.81 -9.75
N VAL A 331 9.42 -10.05 -9.02
CA VAL A 331 8.53 -10.58 -7.98
C VAL A 331 7.18 -10.96 -8.56
N ASP A 332 6.71 -12.14 -8.19
CA ASP A 332 5.36 -12.59 -8.48
C ASP A 332 4.41 -12.17 -7.34
N GLY A 333 3.48 -11.27 -7.66
CA GLY A 333 2.58 -10.67 -6.65
C GLY A 333 3.29 -9.64 -5.79
N ALA A 334 3.27 -9.81 -4.48
CA ALA A 334 3.94 -8.96 -3.51
C ALA A 334 5.16 -9.67 -2.90
N ALA A 335 6.31 -9.00 -2.80
CA ALA A 335 7.42 -9.49 -2.01
C ALA A 335 7.12 -9.32 -0.52
N VAL A 336 7.45 -10.33 0.30
CA VAL A 336 7.19 -10.30 1.74
C VAL A 336 8.40 -10.83 2.49
N LEU A 337 8.88 -10.06 3.46
CA LEU A 337 9.83 -10.53 4.45
C LEU A 337 9.08 -11.36 5.48
N ASP A 338 9.40 -12.64 5.58
CA ASP A 338 8.84 -13.58 6.54
C ASP A 338 9.84 -13.79 7.67
N PHE A 339 9.46 -13.44 8.88
CA PHE A 339 10.32 -13.50 10.06
C PHE A 339 10.33 -14.88 10.75
N ALA A 340 9.38 -15.75 10.38
CA ALA A 340 9.40 -17.14 10.84
C ALA A 340 10.42 -18.00 10.11
N SER A 341 10.88 -17.56 8.93
CA SER A 341 11.77 -18.30 8.02
C SER A 341 13.26 -17.95 8.23
N GLY A 342 13.75 -17.82 9.46
CA GLY A 342 15.15 -17.49 9.72
C GLY A 342 15.61 -17.94 11.12
N PRO A 343 16.92 -18.05 11.35
CA PRO A 343 17.41 -18.29 12.71
C PRO A 343 17.02 -17.13 13.62
N ASP A 344 16.66 -17.49 14.87
CA ASP A 344 16.36 -16.57 15.98
C ASP A 344 17.53 -15.63 16.29
#